data_02645225b4e3acff64f037018bb73b7d
#
_entry.id   02645225b4e3acff64f037018bb73b7d
#
_cell.length_a   1.000
_cell.length_b   1.000
_cell.length_c   1.000
_cell.angle_alpha   90.00
_cell.angle_beta   90.00
_cell.angle_gamma   90.00
#
_symmetry.space_group_name_H-M   'P 1'
#
loop_
_entity.id
_entity.type
_entity.pdbx_description
1 polymer ?
#
loop_
_entity_poly.entity_id
_entity_poly.type
_entity_poly.pdbx_seq_one_letter_code
_entity_poly.pdbx_strand_id
1 'polypeptide(L)'
;MRFKDFYNLNESIYANVPKLKRLFNLALDDGNLNDYLRVDKYAPEELILISPKILDEISEEEVKKICDSAGFYCSIHYNGKGRPLPFDPIYITPKNQKEPLNIGEQEYYHCSLASNLDKTGIRLKSRKVDNDYDVYEDRIYLVPVALAGDLNEIIDMVASEHDCDKSKVYVYKVTLPKGYEVYQDPTKREAVYVANAIPPKYITKINL
;
A
#
# COMPACT_ATOMS: atom_id res chain seq x y z
N MET A 1 -16.64 -6.51 14.10
CA MET A 1 -15.29 -7.16 14.04
C MET A 1 -14.50 -6.68 15.25
N ARG A 2 -13.86 -7.55 16.00
CA ARG A 2 -13.05 -7.12 17.14
C ARG A 2 -11.64 -6.75 16.62
N PHE A 3 -11.00 -5.76 17.23
CA PHE A 3 -9.63 -5.32 16.90
C PHE A 3 -8.64 -6.50 16.78
N LYS A 4 -8.86 -7.59 17.56
CA LYS A 4 -8.09 -8.83 17.49
C LYS A 4 -8.16 -9.56 16.15
N ASP A 5 -9.26 -9.44 15.42
CA ASP A 5 -9.44 -10.16 14.14
C ASP A 5 -8.64 -9.50 13.01
N PHE A 6 -8.36 -8.19 13.15
CA PHE A 6 -7.49 -7.44 12.24
C PHE A 6 -5.99 -7.76 12.49
N TYR A 7 -5.58 -7.96 13.73
CA TYR A 7 -4.19 -8.31 14.06
C TYR A 7 -3.79 -9.70 13.56
N ASN A 8 -4.71 -10.68 13.58
CA ASN A 8 -4.43 -12.03 13.10
C ASN A 8 -4.24 -12.12 11.57
N LEU A 9 -4.72 -11.13 10.81
CA LEU A 9 -4.51 -11.04 9.36
C LEU A 9 -3.10 -10.58 9.00
N ASN A 10 -2.47 -9.76 9.86
CA ASN A 10 -1.12 -9.26 9.63
C ASN A 10 -0.02 -10.32 9.84
N GLU A 11 -0.26 -11.39 10.62
CA GLU A 11 0.72 -12.47 10.79
C GLU A 11 1.10 -13.13 9.46
N SER A 12 0.19 -13.16 8.48
CA SER A 12 0.46 -13.75 7.16
C SER A 12 1.43 -12.91 6.30
N ILE A 13 1.44 -11.59 6.46
CA ILE A 13 2.33 -10.67 5.73
C ILE A 13 3.77 -10.87 6.20
N TYR A 14 3.98 -11.01 7.51
CA TYR A 14 5.30 -11.24 8.10
C TYR A 14 5.83 -12.65 7.90
N ALA A 15 4.99 -13.61 7.51
CA ALA A 15 5.42 -15.01 7.27
C ALA A 15 6.54 -15.12 6.21
N ASN A 16 6.62 -14.15 5.28
CA ASN A 16 7.61 -14.13 4.21
C ASN A 16 8.91 -13.40 4.57
N VAL A 17 8.96 -12.63 5.67
CA VAL A 17 10.16 -11.89 6.09
C VAL A 17 11.37 -12.80 6.37
N PRO A 18 11.23 -13.96 7.04
CA PRO A 18 12.33 -14.91 7.22
C PRO A 18 12.87 -15.43 5.88
N LYS A 19 12.00 -15.67 4.90
CA LYS A 19 12.40 -16.08 3.55
C LYS A 19 13.18 -14.97 2.84
N LEU A 20 12.72 -13.73 2.92
CA LEU A 20 13.40 -12.56 2.36
C LEU A 20 14.81 -12.43 2.95
N LYS A 21 14.93 -12.44 4.28
CA LYS A 21 16.22 -12.36 4.98
C LYS A 21 17.19 -13.48 4.55
N ARG A 22 16.68 -14.70 4.48
CA ARG A 22 17.49 -15.85 4.05
C ARG A 22 18.01 -15.67 2.62
N LEU A 23 17.19 -15.22 1.69
CA LEU A 23 17.58 -15.04 0.29
C LEU A 23 18.64 -13.94 0.14
N PHE A 24 18.49 -12.82 0.85
CA PHE A 24 19.50 -11.78 0.86
C PHE A 24 20.82 -12.28 1.46
N ASN A 25 20.79 -12.96 2.59
CA ASN A 25 22.01 -13.48 3.24
C ASN A 25 22.73 -14.54 2.40
N LEU A 26 22.03 -15.21 1.48
CA LEU A 26 22.64 -16.12 0.52
C LEU A 26 23.29 -15.42 -0.68
N ALA A 27 22.85 -14.20 -0.99
CA ALA A 27 23.34 -13.41 -2.11
C ALA A 27 24.52 -12.49 -1.70
N LEU A 28 24.61 -12.16 -0.41
CA LEU A 28 25.70 -11.35 0.15
C LEU A 28 26.89 -12.27 0.47
N ASP A 29 28.07 -12.00 -0.07
CA ASP A 29 29.25 -12.86 0.05
C ASP A 29 29.69 -13.06 1.51
N ASP A 30 29.81 -11.99 2.29
CA ASP A 30 30.18 -12.01 3.71
C ASP A 30 29.24 -11.18 4.59
N GLY A 31 28.13 -10.68 4.02
CA GLY A 31 27.21 -9.75 4.68
C GLY A 31 25.99 -10.41 5.29
N ASN A 32 25.34 -9.64 6.12
CA ASN A 32 24.04 -10.00 6.68
C ASN A 32 23.06 -8.89 6.35
N LEU A 33 21.87 -9.22 5.84
CA LEU A 33 20.83 -8.21 5.54
C LEU A 33 20.60 -7.25 6.70
N ASN A 34 20.75 -7.69 7.95
CA ASN A 34 20.58 -6.81 9.11
C ASN A 34 21.53 -5.61 9.12
N ASP A 35 22.70 -5.68 8.46
CA ASP A 35 23.67 -4.59 8.39
C ASP A 35 23.20 -3.47 7.44
N TYR A 36 22.25 -3.80 6.56
CA TYR A 36 21.63 -2.89 5.60
C TYR A 36 20.24 -2.42 6.02
N LEU A 37 19.61 -3.05 7.01
CA LEU A 37 18.30 -2.64 7.48
C LEU A 37 18.35 -1.22 8.06
N ARG A 38 17.39 -0.40 7.65
CA ARG A 38 17.16 0.94 8.22
C ARG A 38 15.86 0.94 8.99
N VAL A 39 15.87 1.64 10.10
CA VAL A 39 14.66 1.91 10.89
C VAL A 39 14.30 3.37 10.68
N ASP A 40 13.16 3.60 10.06
CA ASP A 40 12.55 4.92 10.04
C ASP A 40 11.32 4.88 10.94
N LYS A 41 11.36 5.67 12.01
CA LYS A 41 10.26 5.76 13.00
C LYS A 41 8.96 6.36 12.41
N TYR A 42 9.04 6.96 11.23
CA TYR A 42 7.89 7.52 10.52
C TYR A 42 7.40 6.61 9.39
N ALA A 43 8.16 5.57 9.05
CA ALA A 43 7.73 4.60 8.06
C ALA A 43 6.66 3.67 8.65
N PRO A 44 5.68 3.25 7.85
CA PRO A 44 4.76 2.20 8.25
C PRO A 44 5.51 0.95 8.71
N GLU A 45 5.05 0.29 9.78
CA GLU A 45 5.71 -0.89 10.34
C GLU A 45 5.81 -2.05 9.34
N GLU A 46 4.97 -2.06 8.30
CA GLU A 46 4.97 -3.05 7.23
C GLU A 46 6.06 -2.81 6.18
N LEU A 47 6.71 -1.65 6.21
CA LEU A 47 7.72 -1.27 5.24
C LEU A 47 9.11 -1.70 5.71
N ILE A 48 9.78 -2.51 4.91
CA ILE A 48 11.19 -2.87 5.13
C ILE A 48 12.05 -1.89 4.34
N LEU A 49 12.92 -1.18 5.05
CA LEU A 49 13.85 -0.22 4.46
C LEU A 49 15.25 -0.82 4.43
N ILE A 50 15.87 -0.85 3.26
CA ILE A 50 17.24 -1.32 3.08
C ILE A 50 18.13 -0.17 2.60
N SER A 51 19.33 -0.09 3.16
CA SER A 51 20.33 0.87 2.70
C SER A 51 20.71 0.61 1.24
N PRO A 52 20.74 1.65 0.37
CA PRO A 52 21.18 1.49 -1.02
C PRO A 52 22.62 1.00 -1.15
N LYS A 53 23.43 1.04 -0.08
CA LYS A 53 24.77 0.44 -0.05
C LYS A 53 24.79 -1.05 -0.37
N ILE A 54 23.68 -1.76 -0.23
CA ILE A 54 23.54 -3.15 -0.65
C ILE A 54 23.81 -3.33 -2.14
N LEU A 55 23.57 -2.28 -2.95
CA LEU A 55 23.85 -2.29 -4.38
C LEU A 55 25.34 -2.23 -4.74
N ASP A 56 26.22 -2.00 -3.75
CA ASP A 56 27.67 -2.13 -3.91
C ASP A 56 28.10 -3.61 -3.90
N GLU A 57 27.28 -4.51 -3.35
CA GLU A 57 27.57 -5.94 -3.22
C GLU A 57 26.74 -6.81 -4.18
N ILE A 58 25.46 -6.51 -4.35
CA ILE A 58 24.57 -7.26 -5.24
C ILE A 58 23.88 -6.33 -6.24
N SER A 59 23.65 -6.82 -7.45
CA SER A 59 23.03 -6.02 -8.50
C SER A 59 21.58 -5.66 -8.17
N GLU A 60 21.11 -4.56 -8.72
CA GLU A 60 19.70 -4.13 -8.61
C GLU A 60 18.75 -5.22 -9.10
N GLU A 61 19.07 -5.88 -10.22
CA GLU A 61 18.26 -6.98 -10.77
C GLU A 61 18.16 -8.13 -9.78
N GLU A 62 19.22 -8.43 -9.07
CA GLU A 62 19.23 -9.48 -8.06
C GLU A 62 18.43 -9.10 -6.82
N VAL A 63 18.53 -7.85 -6.35
CA VAL A 63 17.66 -7.32 -5.29
C VAL A 63 16.18 -7.48 -5.65
N LYS A 64 15.79 -7.05 -6.86
CA LYS A 64 14.41 -7.19 -7.35
C LYS A 64 13.97 -8.65 -7.45
N LYS A 65 14.83 -9.53 -7.96
CA LYS A 65 14.56 -10.98 -8.07
C LYS A 65 14.41 -11.64 -6.71
N ILE A 66 15.23 -11.28 -5.71
CA ILE A 66 15.13 -11.78 -4.34
C ILE A 66 13.79 -11.35 -3.73
N CYS A 67 13.44 -10.05 -3.84
CA CYS A 67 12.18 -9.54 -3.34
C CYS A 67 11.00 -10.25 -3.98
N ASP A 68 11.00 -10.36 -5.32
CA ASP A 68 9.95 -11.05 -6.07
C ASP A 68 9.78 -12.51 -5.63
N SER A 69 10.88 -13.23 -5.50
CA SER A 69 10.91 -14.64 -5.06
C SER A 69 10.42 -14.82 -3.63
N ALA A 70 10.60 -13.81 -2.77
CA ALA A 70 10.11 -13.80 -1.40
C ALA A 70 8.66 -13.32 -1.26
N GLY A 71 8.04 -12.81 -2.34
CA GLY A 71 6.68 -12.28 -2.31
C GLY A 71 6.62 -10.81 -1.92
N PHE A 72 7.66 -10.05 -2.24
CA PHE A 72 7.73 -8.61 -1.99
C PHE A 72 7.90 -7.81 -3.29
N TYR A 73 7.46 -6.58 -3.27
CA TYR A 73 7.84 -5.56 -4.25
C TYR A 73 9.09 -4.83 -3.75
N CYS A 74 9.87 -4.32 -4.70
CA CYS A 74 11.06 -3.55 -4.42
C CYS A 74 10.99 -2.25 -5.22
N SER A 75 11.08 -1.11 -4.55
CA SER A 75 11.18 0.20 -5.17
C SER A 75 12.53 0.84 -4.86
N ILE A 76 13.23 1.27 -5.90
CA ILE A 76 14.52 1.93 -5.85
C ILE A 76 14.37 3.29 -6.51
N HIS A 77 14.68 4.35 -5.78
CA HIS A 77 14.58 5.71 -6.32
C HIS A 77 15.85 6.11 -7.08
N TYR A 78 15.64 6.80 -8.19
CA TYR A 78 16.70 7.23 -9.09
C TYR A 78 16.77 8.75 -9.15
N ASN A 79 17.99 9.26 -9.30
CA ASN A 79 18.17 10.66 -9.65
C ASN A 79 17.86 10.87 -11.15
N GLY A 80 17.76 12.14 -11.58
CA GLY A 80 17.51 12.49 -12.98
C GLY A 80 18.55 12.02 -14.01
N LYS A 81 19.60 11.29 -13.57
CA LYS A 81 20.63 10.64 -14.41
C LYS A 81 20.47 9.11 -14.43
N GLY A 82 19.41 8.57 -13.88
CA GLY A 82 19.13 7.14 -13.83
C GLY A 82 20.07 6.37 -12.87
N ARG A 83 20.61 7.01 -11.85
CA ARG A 83 21.40 6.35 -10.80
C ARG A 83 20.59 6.27 -9.51
N PRO A 84 20.65 5.15 -8.77
CA PRO A 84 20.03 5.08 -7.46
C PRO A 84 20.46 6.23 -6.55
N LEU A 85 19.50 6.78 -5.81
CA LEU A 85 19.79 7.86 -4.86
C LEU A 85 20.58 7.30 -3.67
N PRO A 86 21.79 7.79 -3.38
CA PRO A 86 22.70 7.16 -2.39
C PRO A 86 22.19 7.29 -0.95
N PHE A 87 21.23 8.17 -0.70
CA PHE A 87 20.68 8.43 0.64
C PHE A 87 19.26 7.91 0.82
N ASP A 88 18.52 7.66 -0.26
CA ASP A 88 17.18 7.11 -0.19
C ASP A 88 17.23 5.60 0.04
N PRO A 89 16.46 5.09 0.99
CA PRO A 89 16.38 3.65 1.20
C PRO A 89 15.71 2.96 0.01
N ILE A 90 16.05 1.69 -0.15
CA ILE A 90 15.27 0.77 -0.98
C ILE A 90 14.04 0.38 -0.18
N TYR A 91 12.86 0.59 -0.74
CA TYR A 91 11.58 0.27 -0.12
C TYR A 91 11.16 -1.13 -0.52
N ILE A 92 10.90 -1.98 0.45
CA ILE A 92 10.42 -3.35 0.22
C ILE A 92 9.07 -3.50 0.90
N THR A 93 8.05 -3.77 0.09
CA THR A 93 6.67 -3.93 0.53
C THR A 93 6.14 -5.32 0.19
N PRO A 94 5.36 -5.97 1.06
CA PRO A 94 4.75 -7.25 0.74
C PRO A 94 3.91 -7.16 -0.53
N LYS A 95 3.97 -8.19 -1.37
CA LYS A 95 3.02 -8.36 -2.46
C LYS A 95 1.63 -8.61 -1.90
N ASN A 96 0.64 -8.36 -2.74
CA ASN A 96 -0.76 -8.56 -2.40
C ASN A 96 -1.01 -9.90 -1.72
N GLN A 97 -1.87 -9.88 -0.73
CA GLN A 97 -2.52 -11.11 -0.29
C GLN A 97 -3.24 -11.73 -1.49
N LYS A 98 -3.09 -13.03 -1.68
CA LYS A 98 -3.79 -13.76 -2.75
C LYS A 98 -5.25 -14.02 -2.41
N GLU A 99 -5.61 -13.92 -1.13
CA GLU A 99 -6.94 -14.22 -0.64
C GLU A 99 -7.61 -12.96 -0.10
N PRO A 100 -8.85 -12.70 -0.50
CA PRO A 100 -9.62 -11.59 0.04
C PRO A 100 -9.92 -11.81 1.52
N LEU A 101 -10.12 -10.72 2.24
CA LEU A 101 -10.56 -10.75 3.63
C LEU A 101 -11.95 -11.37 3.70
N ASN A 102 -12.13 -12.39 4.55
CA ASN A 102 -13.44 -12.97 4.78
C ASN A 102 -14.24 -12.09 5.76
N ILE A 103 -14.78 -11.01 5.23
CA ILE A 103 -15.53 -10.02 6.00
C ILE A 103 -17.00 -10.02 5.56
N GLY A 104 -17.89 -9.74 6.53
CA GLY A 104 -19.32 -9.53 6.28
C GLY A 104 -19.58 -8.23 5.52
N GLU A 105 -20.84 -7.79 5.46
CA GLU A 105 -21.19 -6.45 4.99
C GLU A 105 -20.48 -5.41 5.85
N GLN A 106 -19.79 -4.47 5.20
CA GLN A 106 -19.02 -3.42 5.88
C GLN A 106 -19.11 -2.08 5.17
N GLU A 107 -18.89 -1.03 5.96
CA GLU A 107 -18.89 0.35 5.54
C GLU A 107 -17.47 0.91 5.53
N TYR A 108 -17.19 1.68 4.48
CA TYR A 108 -15.88 2.28 4.23
C TYR A 108 -16.03 3.74 3.83
N TYR A 109 -14.96 4.50 4.00
CA TYR A 109 -14.80 5.80 3.36
C TYR A 109 -13.90 5.70 2.13
N HIS A 110 -14.24 6.50 1.13
CA HIS A 110 -13.40 6.77 -0.04
C HIS A 110 -13.39 8.27 -0.28
N CYS A 111 -12.19 8.85 -0.34
CA CYS A 111 -11.99 10.27 -0.65
C CYS A 111 -11.51 10.44 -2.08
N SER A 112 -12.04 11.43 -2.80
CA SER A 112 -11.71 11.63 -4.21
C SER A 112 -11.96 13.07 -4.64
N LEU A 113 -11.27 13.51 -5.69
CA LEU A 113 -11.56 14.80 -6.36
C LEU A 113 -12.77 14.73 -7.30
N ALA A 114 -13.26 13.53 -7.62
CA ALA A 114 -14.44 13.36 -8.46
C ALA A 114 -15.71 13.57 -7.64
N SER A 115 -16.57 14.49 -8.10
CA SER A 115 -17.77 14.96 -7.35
C SER A 115 -19.03 14.10 -7.53
N ASN A 116 -19.00 13.05 -8.36
CA ASN A 116 -20.17 12.32 -8.82
C ASN A 116 -20.03 10.79 -8.78
N LEU A 117 -19.16 10.26 -7.92
CA LEU A 117 -18.93 8.81 -7.82
C LEU A 117 -20.17 8.04 -7.34
N ASP A 118 -21.04 8.67 -6.61
CA ASP A 118 -22.36 8.14 -6.23
C ASP A 118 -23.30 7.89 -7.44
N LYS A 119 -23.01 8.51 -8.58
CA LYS A 119 -23.77 8.34 -9.84
C LYS A 119 -23.02 7.47 -10.86
N THR A 120 -21.71 7.56 -10.90
CA THR A 120 -20.87 6.90 -11.95
C THR A 120 -20.22 5.62 -11.48
N GLY A 121 -20.13 5.39 -10.17
CA GLY A 121 -19.30 4.35 -9.58
C GLY A 121 -17.83 4.75 -9.49
N ILE A 122 -17.05 3.95 -8.78
CA ILE A 122 -15.60 4.08 -8.70
C ILE A 122 -14.99 3.05 -9.65
N ARG A 123 -14.23 3.52 -10.63
CA ARG A 123 -13.56 2.68 -11.61
C ARG A 123 -12.08 2.54 -11.27
N LEU A 124 -11.50 1.40 -11.60
CA LEU A 124 -10.06 1.25 -11.61
C LEU A 124 -9.49 2.26 -12.61
N LYS A 125 -8.52 3.04 -12.17
CA LYS A 125 -7.79 3.91 -13.08
C LYS A 125 -6.58 3.14 -13.56
N SER A 126 -6.48 2.93 -14.88
CA SER A 126 -5.18 2.65 -15.48
C SER A 126 -4.35 3.94 -15.35
N ARG A 127 -3.58 4.07 -14.28
CA ARG A 127 -2.56 5.13 -14.21
C ARG A 127 -1.43 4.74 -15.15
N LYS A 128 -1.07 5.62 -16.08
CA LYS A 128 0.29 5.60 -16.58
C LYS A 128 1.18 5.94 -15.39
N VAL A 129 2.05 5.01 -15.03
CA VAL A 129 3.01 5.16 -13.95
C VAL A 129 4.00 6.23 -14.38
N ASP A 130 3.83 7.44 -13.90
CA ASP A 130 4.81 8.50 -14.06
C ASP A 130 5.67 8.72 -12.80
N ASN A 131 5.39 7.99 -11.71
CA ASN A 131 6.12 8.11 -10.45
C ASN A 131 6.45 6.72 -9.87
N ASP A 132 7.67 6.56 -9.39
CA ASP A 132 8.22 5.35 -8.76
C ASP A 132 7.48 4.86 -7.49
N TYR A 133 6.47 5.59 -7.01
CA TYR A 133 5.68 5.27 -5.83
C TYR A 133 4.41 4.46 -6.12
N ASP A 134 3.93 4.42 -7.37
CA ASP A 134 2.66 3.75 -7.73
C ASP A 134 2.89 2.29 -8.12
N VAL A 135 3.27 1.46 -7.16
CA VAL A 135 3.44 -0.01 -7.35
C VAL A 135 2.10 -0.72 -7.58
N TYR A 136 0.96 -0.03 -7.43
CA TYR A 136 -0.35 -0.66 -7.35
C TYR A 136 -1.37 0.01 -8.27
N GLU A 137 -1.27 -0.24 -9.58
CA GLU A 137 -2.07 0.43 -10.61
C GLU A 137 -3.56 0.14 -10.60
N ASP A 138 -3.98 -1.02 -10.11
CA ASP A 138 -5.35 -1.54 -10.29
C ASP A 138 -6.11 -1.66 -8.95
N ARG A 139 -6.10 -0.60 -8.13
CA ARG A 139 -6.73 -0.64 -6.81
C ARG A 139 -7.63 0.56 -6.53
N ILE A 140 -8.71 0.30 -5.83
CA ILE A 140 -9.53 1.32 -5.18
C ILE A 140 -9.30 1.21 -3.68
N TYR A 141 -8.67 2.22 -3.10
CA TYR A 141 -8.39 2.26 -1.66
C TYR A 141 -9.61 2.72 -0.88
N LEU A 142 -9.84 2.05 0.23
CA LEU A 142 -10.95 2.27 1.14
C LEU A 142 -10.44 2.26 2.58
N VAL A 143 -11.03 3.10 3.43
CA VAL A 143 -10.75 3.10 4.87
C VAL A 143 -11.98 2.59 5.61
N PRO A 144 -11.90 1.51 6.38
CA PRO A 144 -13.05 1.04 7.18
C PRO A 144 -13.54 2.14 8.11
N VAL A 145 -14.84 2.39 8.15
CA VAL A 145 -15.45 3.43 9.00
C VAL A 145 -15.05 3.25 10.48
N ALA A 146 -14.96 2.01 10.94
CA ALA A 146 -14.55 1.67 12.30
C ALA A 146 -13.08 2.04 12.64
N LEU A 147 -12.24 2.27 11.63
CA LEU A 147 -10.81 2.58 11.77
C LEU A 147 -10.46 3.98 11.27
N ALA A 148 -11.41 4.71 10.70
CA ALA A 148 -11.16 5.97 10.01
C ALA A 148 -10.65 7.11 10.93
N GLY A 149 -10.71 6.94 12.26
CA GLY A 149 -10.26 7.98 13.19
C GLY A 149 -10.91 9.34 12.88
N ASP A 150 -10.08 10.36 12.65
CA ASP A 150 -10.53 11.66 12.17
C ASP A 150 -10.59 11.68 10.62
N LEU A 151 -11.78 11.80 10.08
CA LEU A 151 -12.01 11.88 8.64
C LEU A 151 -11.26 13.07 8.00
N ASN A 152 -11.02 14.14 8.75
CA ASN A 152 -10.24 15.29 8.27
C ASN A 152 -8.80 14.91 7.94
N GLU A 153 -8.19 13.97 8.68
CA GLU A 153 -6.83 13.50 8.38
C GLU A 153 -6.77 12.82 7.01
N ILE A 154 -7.80 12.04 6.66
CA ILE A 154 -7.89 11.39 5.35
C ILE A 154 -8.07 12.42 4.23
N ILE A 155 -8.92 13.44 4.48
CA ILE A 155 -9.13 14.55 3.54
C ILE A 155 -7.83 15.32 3.33
N ASP A 156 -7.09 15.61 4.40
CA ASP A 156 -5.83 16.32 4.38
C ASP A 156 -4.76 15.57 3.57
N MET A 157 -4.69 14.27 3.77
CA MET A 157 -3.78 13.40 3.03
C MET A 157 -4.09 13.45 1.53
N VAL A 158 -5.35 13.28 1.12
CA VAL A 158 -5.75 13.31 -0.29
C VAL A 158 -5.53 14.70 -0.90
N ALA A 159 -5.84 15.77 -0.17
CA ALA A 159 -5.61 17.14 -0.63
C ALA A 159 -4.12 17.41 -0.85
N SER A 160 -3.26 16.94 0.06
CA SER A 160 -1.81 17.05 -0.03
C SER A 160 -1.24 16.25 -1.21
N GLU A 161 -1.68 15.00 -1.40
CA GLU A 161 -1.24 14.14 -2.52
C GLU A 161 -1.56 14.75 -3.89
N HIS A 162 -2.64 15.53 -3.96
CA HIS A 162 -3.10 16.15 -5.21
C HIS A 162 -2.79 17.65 -5.32
N ASP A 163 -2.04 18.21 -4.38
CA ASP A 163 -1.71 19.65 -4.31
C ASP A 163 -2.95 20.54 -4.51
N CYS A 164 -4.00 20.27 -3.74
CA CYS A 164 -5.27 20.97 -3.89
C CYS A 164 -5.87 21.38 -2.53
N ASP A 165 -6.86 22.29 -2.59
CA ASP A 165 -7.64 22.69 -1.43
C ASP A 165 -8.53 21.54 -0.93
N LYS A 166 -8.66 21.39 0.38
CA LYS A 166 -9.51 20.38 1.02
C LYS A 166 -10.97 20.44 0.56
N SER A 167 -11.49 21.63 0.24
CA SER A 167 -12.84 21.84 -0.29
C SER A 167 -13.09 21.14 -1.63
N LYS A 168 -12.04 20.72 -2.32
CA LYS A 168 -12.12 19.94 -3.56
C LYS A 168 -12.17 18.43 -3.34
N VAL A 169 -11.98 17.97 -2.12
CA VAL A 169 -12.04 16.55 -1.77
C VAL A 169 -13.46 16.18 -1.39
N TYR A 170 -14.04 15.25 -2.11
CA TYR A 170 -15.36 14.68 -1.82
C TYR A 170 -15.21 13.38 -1.06
N VAL A 171 -16.07 13.19 -0.08
CA VAL A 171 -16.10 11.98 0.75
C VAL A 171 -17.30 11.12 0.37
N TYR A 172 -17.05 9.85 0.22
CA TYR A 172 -18.06 8.85 -0.10
C TYR A 172 -18.07 7.74 0.95
N LYS A 173 -19.24 7.38 1.40
CA LYS A 173 -19.49 6.16 2.15
C LYS A 173 -19.73 5.03 1.15
N VAL A 174 -18.96 3.96 1.28
CA VAL A 174 -19.07 2.78 0.42
C VAL A 174 -19.53 1.62 1.29
N THR A 175 -20.68 1.04 0.98
CA THR A 175 -21.23 -0.13 1.69
C THR A 175 -21.09 -1.35 0.81
N LEU A 176 -20.10 -2.19 1.10
CA LEU A 176 -19.85 -3.40 0.33
C LEU A 176 -20.61 -4.59 0.93
N PRO A 177 -21.31 -5.38 0.11
CA PRO A 177 -22.06 -6.55 0.58
C PRO A 177 -21.13 -7.67 1.01
N LYS A 178 -21.68 -8.60 1.79
CA LYS A 178 -20.97 -9.84 2.13
C LYS A 178 -20.49 -10.55 0.86
N GLY A 179 -19.24 -11.01 0.86
CA GLY A 179 -18.63 -11.73 -0.26
C GLY A 179 -18.01 -10.81 -1.33
N TYR A 180 -18.00 -9.50 -1.11
CA TYR A 180 -17.18 -8.61 -1.95
C TYR A 180 -15.70 -8.87 -1.66
N GLU A 181 -14.89 -8.95 -2.71
CA GLU A 181 -13.45 -9.20 -2.58
C GLU A 181 -12.74 -7.93 -2.11
N VAL A 182 -12.41 -7.90 -0.83
CA VAL A 182 -11.68 -6.82 -0.18
C VAL A 182 -10.35 -7.36 0.33
N TYR A 183 -9.27 -6.66 0.10
CA TYR A 183 -7.92 -7.05 0.47
C TYR A 183 -7.33 -6.05 1.44
N GLN A 184 -6.48 -6.52 2.36
CA GLN A 184 -5.71 -5.64 3.23
C GLN A 184 -4.70 -4.84 2.41
N ASP A 185 -4.58 -3.53 2.68
CA ASP A 185 -3.48 -2.75 2.13
C ASP A 185 -2.17 -3.23 2.77
N PRO A 186 -1.17 -3.63 1.98
CA PRO A 186 0.09 -4.13 2.52
C PRO A 186 0.96 -3.03 3.14
N THR A 187 0.64 -1.75 2.91
CA THR A 187 1.43 -0.61 3.37
C THR A 187 0.75 0.20 4.46
N LYS A 188 -0.57 0.04 4.64
CA LYS A 188 -1.36 0.80 5.62
C LYS A 188 -2.33 -0.12 6.34
N ARG A 189 -2.16 -0.28 7.66
CA ARG A 189 -3.03 -1.14 8.49
C ARG A 189 -4.49 -0.70 8.50
N GLU A 190 -4.70 0.61 8.43
CA GLU A 190 -6.03 1.23 8.49
C GLU A 190 -6.74 1.22 7.13
N ALA A 191 -6.09 0.78 6.07
CA ALA A 191 -6.63 0.79 4.73
C ALA A 191 -6.84 -0.61 4.17
N VAL A 192 -7.84 -0.72 3.32
CA VAL A 192 -8.08 -1.90 2.48
C VAL A 192 -8.20 -1.47 1.04
N TYR A 193 -8.15 -2.41 0.12
CA TYR A 193 -8.41 -2.11 -1.29
C TYR A 193 -9.31 -3.17 -1.92
N VAL A 194 -9.93 -2.79 -3.03
CA VAL A 194 -10.64 -3.68 -3.94
C VAL A 194 -10.00 -3.61 -5.33
N ALA A 195 -9.92 -4.75 -6.01
CA ALA A 195 -9.37 -4.87 -7.36
C ALA A 195 -10.45 -4.82 -8.46
N ASN A 196 -11.70 -4.56 -8.08
CA ASN A 196 -12.83 -4.47 -8.98
C ASN A 196 -13.52 -3.10 -8.85
N ALA A 197 -14.13 -2.64 -9.94
CA ALA A 197 -14.90 -1.40 -9.93
C ALA A 197 -16.07 -1.49 -8.93
N ILE A 198 -16.36 -0.39 -8.22
CA ILE A 198 -17.46 -0.32 -7.26
C ILE A 198 -18.66 0.35 -7.94
N PRO A 199 -19.79 -0.37 -8.10
CA PRO A 199 -21.01 0.19 -8.69
C PRO A 199 -21.61 1.32 -7.85
N PRO A 200 -22.32 2.30 -8.47
CA PRO A 200 -22.92 3.45 -7.78
C PRO A 200 -23.87 3.06 -6.64
N LYS A 201 -24.59 1.95 -6.78
CA LYS A 201 -25.54 1.45 -5.77
C LYS A 201 -24.94 1.18 -4.39
N TYR A 202 -23.62 1.06 -4.30
CA TYR A 202 -22.87 0.85 -3.05
C TYR A 202 -22.25 2.15 -2.51
N ILE A 203 -22.49 3.29 -3.17
CA ILE A 203 -21.79 4.54 -2.89
C ILE A 203 -22.80 5.62 -2.50
N THR A 204 -22.56 6.29 -1.39
CA THR A 204 -23.35 7.44 -0.94
C THR A 204 -22.40 8.61 -0.69
N LYS A 205 -22.68 9.75 -1.32
CA LYS A 205 -21.91 10.98 -1.08
C LYS A 205 -22.21 11.53 0.31
N ILE A 206 -21.18 11.88 1.07
CA ILE A 206 -21.33 12.54 2.37
C ILE A 206 -21.17 14.05 2.15
N ASN A 207 -22.11 14.81 2.69
CA ASN A 207 -21.99 16.26 2.78
C ASN A 207 -21.36 16.58 4.15
N LEU A 208 -20.16 17.11 4.15
CA LEU A 208 -19.43 17.59 5.32
C LEU A 208 -19.70 19.07 5.52
#